data_542f91367be0d76bdc5f01532295a278
#
_entry.id   542f91367be0d76bdc5f01532295a278
#
_cell.length_a   1.000
_cell.length_b   1.000
_cell.length_c   1.000
_cell.angle_alpha   90.00
_cell.angle_beta   90.00
_cell.angle_gamma   90.00
#
_symmetry.space_group_name_H-M   'P 1'
#
loop_
_entity.id
_entity.type
_entity.pdbx_description
1 polymer ?
#
loop_
_entity_poly.entity_id
_entity_poly.type
_entity_poly.pdbx_seq_one_letter_code
_entity_poly.pdbx_strand_id
1 'polypeptide(L)'
;MLSIFKQYQIIPLFVFDGKPPVEKTEVLFERAYRRKDAEEKYTEMLQEIETQSVSDTDKLKQIEKLAGLKRQFVRVTDHHIQNLKQLFTNLNVQYVDAPSEADVMCAYLVRKGIAYACISDDMDMFAYDCPIIIRKLSLVHHNCMIYNVASIKKDLRIHHHFQNVLLLCGTDYKTGVTWDIQTAIERYTFYESEFSRN
;
A
#
# COMPACT_ATOMS: atom_id res chain seq x y z
N MET A 1 -18.23 -0.17 -4.93
CA MET A 1 -17.16 -0.95 -5.55
C MET A 1 -17.68 -2.20 -6.25
N LEU A 2 -18.29 -3.18 -5.57
CA LEU A 2 -18.75 -4.43 -6.19
C LEU A 2 -19.74 -4.24 -7.34
N SER A 3 -20.68 -3.28 -7.21
CA SER A 3 -21.62 -2.93 -8.27
C SER A 3 -20.94 -2.43 -9.54
N ILE A 4 -19.88 -1.62 -9.37
CA ILE A 4 -19.08 -1.11 -10.50
C ILE A 4 -18.30 -2.26 -11.14
N PHE A 5 -17.66 -3.12 -10.36
CA PHE A 5 -16.96 -4.29 -10.91
C PHE A 5 -17.92 -5.20 -11.70
N LYS A 6 -19.12 -5.43 -11.19
CA LYS A 6 -20.15 -6.18 -11.91
C LYS A 6 -20.56 -5.50 -13.23
N GLN A 7 -20.71 -4.18 -13.26
CA GLN A 7 -21.03 -3.41 -14.47
C GLN A 7 -19.96 -3.59 -15.55
N TYR A 8 -18.68 -3.65 -15.16
CA TYR A 8 -17.56 -3.85 -16.09
C TYR A 8 -17.16 -5.32 -16.27
N GLN A 9 -17.97 -6.25 -15.78
CA GLN A 9 -17.71 -7.70 -15.85
C GLN A 9 -16.36 -8.11 -15.23
N ILE A 10 -15.93 -7.37 -14.20
CA ILE A 10 -14.71 -7.67 -13.44
C ILE A 10 -15.10 -8.61 -12.29
N ILE A 11 -14.43 -9.75 -12.20
CA ILE A 11 -14.57 -10.69 -11.11
C ILE A 11 -13.44 -10.39 -10.09
N PRO A 12 -13.75 -9.77 -8.95
CA PRO A 12 -12.72 -9.47 -7.95
C PRO A 12 -12.39 -10.71 -7.12
N LEU A 13 -11.11 -10.91 -6.84
CA LEU A 13 -10.60 -11.79 -5.81
C LEU A 13 -9.94 -10.93 -4.73
N PHE A 14 -10.45 -10.96 -3.51
CA PHE A 14 -9.89 -10.22 -2.39
C PHE A 14 -8.85 -11.07 -1.65
N VAL A 15 -7.73 -10.44 -1.30
CA VAL A 15 -6.67 -11.09 -0.54
C VAL A 15 -6.54 -10.38 0.80
N PHE A 16 -6.65 -11.12 1.89
CA PHE A 16 -6.45 -10.63 3.24
C PHE A 16 -5.03 -10.94 3.72
N ASP A 17 -4.44 -10.02 4.48
CA ASP A 17 -3.15 -10.24 5.10
C ASP A 17 -3.20 -11.40 6.10
N GLY A 18 -2.14 -12.19 6.10
CA GLY A 18 -1.84 -13.17 7.13
C GLY A 18 -0.95 -12.60 8.22
N LYS A 19 -0.06 -13.43 8.76
CA LYS A 19 0.90 -12.99 9.77
C LYS A 19 2.02 -12.17 9.12
N PRO A 20 2.30 -10.95 9.62
CA PRO A 20 3.39 -10.16 9.10
C PRO A 20 4.73 -10.88 9.33
N PRO A 21 5.69 -10.74 8.40
CA PRO A 21 7.02 -11.30 8.56
C PRO A 21 7.79 -10.58 9.69
N VAL A 22 8.74 -11.29 10.28
CA VAL A 22 9.51 -10.78 11.43
C VAL A 22 10.31 -9.53 11.05
N GLU A 23 10.75 -9.44 9.83
CA GLU A 23 11.52 -8.33 9.27
C GLU A 23 10.76 -7.00 9.28
N LYS A 24 9.42 -7.03 9.31
CA LYS A 24 8.56 -5.82 9.41
C LYS A 24 8.27 -5.37 10.84
N THR A 25 8.77 -6.05 11.85
CA THR A 25 8.45 -5.76 13.26
C THR A 25 8.76 -4.32 13.63
N GLU A 26 9.90 -3.78 13.20
CA GLU A 26 10.33 -2.41 13.48
C GLU A 26 9.37 -1.37 12.86
N VAL A 27 9.04 -1.55 11.58
CA VAL A 27 8.09 -0.67 10.87
C VAL A 27 6.69 -0.73 11.49
N LEU A 28 6.24 -1.91 11.90
CA LEU A 28 4.96 -2.07 12.58
C LEU A 28 4.96 -1.39 13.95
N PHE A 29 6.07 -1.44 14.68
CA PHE A 29 6.23 -0.73 15.95
C PHE A 29 6.19 0.79 15.75
N GLU A 30 6.92 1.32 14.77
CA GLU A 30 6.85 2.75 14.43
C GLU A 30 5.45 3.20 14.04
N ARG A 31 4.74 2.41 13.22
CA ARG A 31 3.35 2.70 12.83
C ARG A 31 2.41 2.68 14.04
N ALA A 32 2.63 1.77 14.99
CA ALA A 32 1.87 1.71 16.24
C ALA A 32 2.15 2.93 17.12
N TYR A 33 3.41 3.34 17.22
CA TYR A 33 3.81 4.53 17.97
C TYR A 33 3.18 5.81 17.40
N ARG A 34 3.28 6.01 16.07
CA ARG A 34 2.67 7.18 15.40
C ARG A 34 1.16 7.25 15.60
N ARG A 35 0.48 6.09 15.57
CA ARG A 35 -0.97 6.02 15.86
C ARG A 35 -1.28 6.44 17.28
N LYS A 36 -0.49 5.98 18.25
CA LYS A 36 -0.68 6.35 19.67
C LYS A 36 -0.45 7.84 19.89
N ASP A 37 0.62 8.41 19.33
CA ASP A 37 0.90 9.84 19.39
C ASP A 37 -0.23 10.69 18.78
N ALA A 38 -0.79 10.26 17.65
CA ALA A 38 -1.92 10.94 17.03
C ALA A 38 -3.20 10.85 17.88
N GLU A 39 -3.44 9.73 18.57
CA GLU A 39 -4.56 9.53 19.47
C GLU A 39 -4.43 10.41 20.73
N GLU A 40 -3.22 10.52 21.29
CA GLU A 40 -2.93 11.41 22.42
C GLU A 40 -3.16 12.88 22.04
N LYS A 41 -2.59 13.33 20.92
CA LYS A 41 -2.80 14.70 20.39
C LYS A 41 -4.26 15.02 20.09
N TYR A 42 -5.01 14.04 19.60
CA TYR A 42 -6.46 14.19 19.37
C TYR A 42 -7.21 14.42 20.69
N THR A 43 -6.87 13.65 21.72
CA THR A 43 -7.52 13.76 23.04
C THR A 43 -7.19 15.09 23.71
N GLU A 44 -5.93 15.51 23.67
CA GLU A 44 -5.48 16.81 24.19
C GLU A 44 -6.22 17.97 23.52
N MET A 45 -6.29 17.94 22.18
CA MET A 45 -6.99 18.98 21.41
C MET A 45 -8.49 19.02 21.69
N LEU A 46 -9.13 17.87 21.91
CA LEU A 46 -10.55 17.84 22.34
C LEU A 46 -10.75 18.53 23.67
N GLN A 47 -9.89 18.27 24.66
CA GLN A 47 -9.95 18.90 25.98
C GLN A 47 -9.72 20.42 25.90
N GLU A 48 -8.79 20.86 25.04
CA GLU A 48 -8.57 22.29 24.81
C GLU A 48 -9.80 22.99 24.22
N ILE A 49 -10.47 22.35 23.25
CA ILE A 49 -11.69 22.91 22.64
C ILE A 49 -12.85 23.00 23.63
N GLU A 50 -12.99 22.03 24.54
CA GLU A 50 -14.02 22.02 25.54
C GLU A 50 -13.81 23.10 26.62
N THR A 51 -12.55 23.48 26.87
CA THR A 51 -12.18 24.46 27.91
C THR A 51 -12.09 25.90 27.41
N GLN A 52 -11.96 26.14 26.12
CA GLN A 52 -11.77 27.48 25.55
C GLN A 52 -12.99 27.93 24.73
N SER A 53 -13.42 29.18 24.97
CA SER A 53 -14.38 29.87 24.11
C SER A 53 -13.68 30.38 22.85
N VAL A 54 -13.71 29.60 21.78
CA VAL A 54 -13.00 29.90 20.50
C VAL A 54 -13.94 30.57 19.52
N SER A 55 -13.40 31.45 18.66
CA SER A 55 -14.16 32.09 17.58
C SER A 55 -14.64 31.06 16.54
N ASP A 56 -15.74 31.35 15.82
CA ASP A 56 -16.32 30.37 14.89
C ASP A 56 -15.39 30.02 13.73
N THR A 57 -14.52 30.93 13.30
CA THR A 57 -13.49 30.68 12.27
C THR A 57 -12.38 29.77 12.73
N ASP A 58 -12.00 29.85 14.01
CA ASP A 58 -10.97 28.99 14.58
C ASP A 58 -11.52 27.59 14.91
N LYS A 59 -12.81 27.48 15.25
CA LYS A 59 -13.50 26.19 15.42
C LYS A 59 -13.46 25.35 14.15
N LEU A 60 -13.68 25.93 12.96
CA LEU A 60 -13.61 25.19 11.71
C LEU A 60 -12.21 24.59 11.47
N LYS A 61 -11.16 25.37 11.68
CA LYS A 61 -9.77 24.90 11.56
C LYS A 61 -9.44 23.78 12.57
N GLN A 62 -9.95 23.90 13.78
CA GLN A 62 -9.77 22.88 14.82
C GLN A 62 -10.49 21.57 14.46
N ILE A 63 -11.71 21.63 13.92
CA ILE A 63 -12.47 20.46 13.44
C ILE A 63 -11.72 19.76 12.29
N GLU A 64 -11.16 20.51 11.35
CA GLU A 64 -10.35 19.93 10.27
C GLU A 64 -9.10 19.22 10.81
N LYS A 65 -8.40 19.85 11.76
CA LYS A 65 -7.24 19.25 12.44
C LYS A 65 -7.60 17.98 13.20
N LEU A 66 -8.69 18.00 13.96
CA LEU A 66 -9.21 16.83 14.66
C LEU A 66 -9.57 15.70 13.70
N ALA A 67 -10.24 16.02 12.58
CA ALA A 67 -10.56 15.04 11.54
C ALA A 67 -9.28 14.45 10.92
N GLY A 68 -8.24 15.26 10.75
CA GLY A 68 -6.92 14.83 10.28
C GLY A 68 -6.24 13.85 11.25
N LEU A 69 -6.22 14.18 12.54
CA LEU A 69 -5.67 13.31 13.58
C LEU A 69 -6.47 12.01 13.70
N LYS A 70 -7.80 12.08 13.72
CA LYS A 70 -8.68 10.91 13.83
C LYS A 70 -8.42 9.87 12.73
N ARG A 71 -8.11 10.31 11.51
CA ARG A 71 -7.78 9.40 10.40
C ARG A 71 -6.49 8.61 10.63
N GLN A 72 -5.55 9.13 11.43
CA GLN A 72 -4.24 8.52 11.64
C GLN A 72 -4.27 7.35 12.62
N PHE A 73 -5.27 7.28 13.52
CA PHE A 73 -5.38 6.21 14.51
C PHE A 73 -6.60 5.30 14.35
N VAL A 74 -7.28 5.37 13.20
CA VAL A 74 -8.31 4.38 12.86
C VAL A 74 -7.68 2.98 12.84
N ARG A 75 -8.28 2.05 13.58
CA ARG A 75 -7.83 0.66 13.67
C ARG A 75 -8.83 -0.26 13.00
N VAL A 76 -8.34 -1.04 12.05
CA VAL A 76 -9.06 -2.21 11.55
C VAL A 76 -8.83 -3.34 12.55
N THR A 77 -9.90 -3.89 13.09
CA THR A 77 -9.87 -5.00 14.06
C THR A 77 -10.20 -6.31 13.37
N ASP A 78 -9.84 -7.44 13.99
CA ASP A 78 -10.21 -8.77 13.50
C ASP A 78 -11.72 -8.92 13.32
N HIS A 79 -12.51 -8.29 14.20
CA HIS A 79 -13.97 -8.26 14.07
C HIS A 79 -14.43 -7.59 12.77
N HIS A 80 -13.81 -6.48 12.37
CA HIS A 80 -14.11 -5.83 11.09
C HIS A 80 -13.77 -6.73 9.91
N ILE A 81 -12.64 -7.43 9.97
CA ILE A 81 -12.21 -8.38 8.94
C ILE A 81 -13.19 -9.55 8.85
N GLN A 82 -13.59 -10.14 9.97
CA GLN A 82 -14.55 -11.23 9.99
C GLN A 82 -15.93 -10.82 9.44
N ASN A 83 -16.42 -9.65 9.82
CA ASN A 83 -17.67 -9.12 9.28
C ASN A 83 -17.61 -8.91 7.77
N LEU A 84 -16.46 -8.42 7.26
CA LEU A 84 -16.25 -8.23 5.83
C LEU A 84 -16.20 -9.57 5.08
N LYS A 85 -15.53 -10.59 5.64
CA LYS A 85 -15.48 -11.94 5.06
C LYS A 85 -16.88 -12.56 5.01
N GLN A 86 -17.66 -12.40 6.08
CA GLN A 86 -19.05 -12.87 6.10
C GLN A 86 -19.92 -12.17 5.04
N LEU A 87 -19.73 -10.86 4.87
CA LEU A 87 -20.39 -10.11 3.81
C LEU A 87 -20.00 -10.65 2.42
N PHE A 88 -18.71 -10.92 2.17
CA PHE A 88 -18.25 -11.51 0.91
C PHE A 88 -18.85 -12.88 0.67
N THR A 89 -18.93 -13.73 1.69
CA THR A 89 -19.58 -15.04 1.60
C THR A 89 -21.05 -14.89 1.22
N ASN A 90 -21.78 -13.98 1.87
CA ASN A 90 -23.21 -13.74 1.59
C ASN A 90 -23.45 -13.18 0.18
N LEU A 91 -22.49 -12.41 -0.37
CA LEU A 91 -22.56 -11.83 -1.71
C LEU A 91 -21.92 -12.73 -2.77
N ASN A 92 -21.46 -13.93 -2.41
CA ASN A 92 -20.71 -14.85 -3.28
C ASN A 92 -19.48 -14.19 -3.94
N VAL A 93 -18.76 -13.37 -3.18
CA VAL A 93 -17.51 -12.73 -3.59
C VAL A 93 -16.34 -13.56 -3.10
N GLN A 94 -15.40 -13.84 -4.00
CA GLN A 94 -14.24 -14.67 -3.68
C GLN A 94 -13.22 -13.90 -2.85
N TYR A 95 -12.65 -14.57 -1.86
CA TYR A 95 -11.52 -14.07 -1.07
C TYR A 95 -10.59 -15.20 -0.64
N VAL A 96 -9.37 -14.84 -0.29
CA VAL A 96 -8.34 -15.76 0.20
C VAL A 96 -7.53 -15.09 1.31
N ASP A 97 -7.12 -15.86 2.29
CA ASP A 97 -6.18 -15.43 3.32
C ASP A 97 -4.76 -15.76 2.86
N ALA A 98 -3.91 -14.75 2.80
CA ALA A 98 -2.49 -14.95 2.51
C ALA A 98 -1.80 -15.64 3.71
N PRO A 99 -0.80 -16.48 3.48
CA PRO A 99 -0.01 -17.06 4.58
C PRO A 99 0.84 -16.00 5.31
N SER A 100 1.19 -14.92 4.61
CA SER A 100 1.92 -13.76 5.10
C SER A 100 1.26 -12.49 4.55
N GLU A 101 1.97 -11.65 3.81
CA GLU A 101 1.45 -10.42 3.25
C GLU A 101 0.57 -10.64 2.03
N ALA A 102 -0.53 -9.89 1.95
CA ALA A 102 -1.46 -9.94 0.82
C ALA A 102 -0.78 -9.52 -0.49
N ASP A 103 0.13 -8.54 -0.46
CA ASP A 103 0.81 -8.05 -1.67
C ASP A 103 1.66 -9.12 -2.34
N VAL A 104 2.38 -9.92 -1.56
CA VAL A 104 3.17 -11.07 -2.06
C VAL A 104 2.24 -12.10 -2.71
N MET A 105 1.11 -12.40 -2.07
CA MET A 105 0.11 -13.33 -2.62
C MET A 105 -0.54 -12.78 -3.88
N CYS A 106 -0.89 -11.51 -3.94
CA CYS A 106 -1.43 -10.86 -5.12
C CYS A 106 -0.46 -10.94 -6.31
N ALA A 107 0.81 -10.59 -6.09
CA ALA A 107 1.83 -10.70 -7.12
C ALA A 107 2.00 -12.15 -7.61
N TYR A 108 1.96 -13.12 -6.70
CA TYR A 108 2.00 -14.55 -7.03
C TYR A 108 0.82 -14.97 -7.92
N LEU A 109 -0.40 -14.58 -7.56
CA LEU A 109 -1.62 -14.92 -8.30
C LEU A 109 -1.58 -14.38 -9.74
N VAL A 110 -1.09 -13.15 -9.93
CA VAL A 110 -0.94 -12.55 -11.26
C VAL A 110 0.16 -13.23 -12.06
N ARG A 111 1.33 -13.51 -11.45
CA ARG A 111 2.41 -14.26 -12.12
C ARG A 111 2.01 -15.67 -12.56
N LYS A 112 1.12 -16.33 -11.82
CA LYS A 112 0.59 -17.65 -12.16
C LYS A 112 -0.57 -17.61 -13.17
N GLY A 113 -1.01 -16.42 -13.59
CA GLY A 113 -2.14 -16.27 -14.51
C GLY A 113 -3.50 -16.63 -13.88
N ILE A 114 -3.56 -16.77 -12.55
CA ILE A 114 -4.83 -17.00 -11.82
C ILE A 114 -5.64 -15.70 -11.79
N ALA A 115 -4.96 -14.56 -11.61
CA ALA A 115 -5.55 -13.24 -11.76
C ALA A 115 -4.90 -12.50 -12.93
N TYR A 116 -5.67 -11.61 -13.58
CA TYR A 116 -5.18 -10.79 -14.68
C TYR A 116 -4.25 -9.67 -14.18
N ALA A 117 -4.61 -8.98 -13.11
CA ALA A 117 -3.90 -7.85 -12.55
C ALA A 117 -4.12 -7.74 -11.04
N CYS A 118 -3.23 -7.07 -10.34
CA CYS A 118 -3.42 -6.65 -8.96
C CYS A 118 -3.88 -5.20 -8.90
N ILE A 119 -4.90 -4.90 -8.08
CA ILE A 119 -5.32 -3.54 -7.76
C ILE A 119 -4.68 -3.17 -6.42
N SER A 120 -3.63 -2.36 -6.46
CA SER A 120 -2.95 -1.86 -5.27
C SER A 120 -2.28 -0.52 -5.56
N ASP A 121 -2.35 0.42 -4.61
CA ASP A 121 -1.60 1.67 -4.66
C ASP A 121 -0.20 1.54 -4.02
N ASP A 122 0.14 0.37 -3.51
CA ASP A 122 1.47 0.11 -2.95
C ASP A 122 2.53 0.03 -4.04
N MET A 123 3.67 0.70 -3.80
CA MET A 123 4.81 0.67 -4.72
C MET A 123 5.60 -0.64 -4.62
N ASP A 124 5.51 -1.36 -3.51
CA ASP A 124 6.20 -2.63 -3.32
C ASP A 124 5.71 -3.71 -4.31
N MET A 125 4.53 -3.53 -4.90
CA MET A 125 4.03 -4.40 -5.98
C MET A 125 4.99 -4.51 -7.15
N PHE A 126 5.75 -3.44 -7.47
CA PHE A 126 6.79 -3.46 -8.49
C PHE A 126 8.01 -4.28 -8.05
N ALA A 127 8.39 -4.19 -6.78
CA ALA A 127 9.47 -4.99 -6.19
C ALA A 127 9.13 -6.48 -6.14
N TYR A 128 7.86 -6.83 -5.93
CA TYR A 128 7.35 -8.21 -6.00
C TYR A 128 7.20 -8.74 -7.43
N ASP A 129 7.58 -7.94 -8.43
CA ASP A 129 7.51 -8.32 -9.85
C ASP A 129 6.09 -8.73 -10.29
N CYS A 130 5.08 -7.99 -9.82
CA CYS A 130 3.70 -8.20 -10.23
C CYS A 130 3.55 -7.77 -11.71
N PRO A 131 3.17 -8.66 -12.64
CA PRO A 131 3.21 -8.38 -14.09
C PRO A 131 2.34 -7.20 -14.52
N ILE A 132 1.13 -7.09 -13.96
CA ILE A 132 0.17 -6.02 -14.26
C ILE A 132 -0.37 -5.47 -12.96
N ILE A 133 -0.18 -4.16 -12.77
CA ILE A 133 -0.61 -3.44 -11.57
C ILE A 133 -1.60 -2.36 -11.98
N ILE A 134 -2.75 -2.32 -11.32
CA ILE A 134 -3.78 -1.28 -11.46
C ILE A 134 -3.69 -0.37 -10.24
N ARG A 135 -3.45 0.92 -10.48
CA ARG A 135 -3.33 1.94 -9.43
C ARG A 135 -4.32 3.07 -9.64
N LYS A 136 -4.52 3.85 -8.60
CA LYS A 136 -5.39 5.05 -8.60
C LYS A 136 -6.79 4.74 -9.15
N LEU A 137 -7.35 3.61 -8.74
CA LEU A 137 -8.71 3.24 -9.14
C LEU A 137 -9.70 4.25 -8.59
N SER A 138 -10.33 5.02 -9.47
CA SER A 138 -11.40 5.94 -9.14
C SER A 138 -12.76 5.31 -9.43
N LEU A 139 -13.49 5.01 -8.38
CA LEU A 139 -14.85 4.48 -8.50
C LEU A 139 -15.87 5.57 -8.91
N VAL A 140 -15.52 6.84 -8.74
CA VAL A 140 -16.38 7.97 -9.11
C VAL A 140 -16.21 8.31 -10.59
N HIS A 141 -14.96 8.33 -11.08
CA HIS A 141 -14.65 8.66 -12.46
C HIS A 141 -14.52 7.44 -13.37
N HIS A 142 -14.65 6.22 -12.83
CA HIS A 142 -14.53 4.95 -13.55
C HIS A 142 -13.24 4.87 -14.37
N ASN A 143 -12.13 5.31 -13.79
CA ASN A 143 -10.82 5.25 -14.42
C ASN A 143 -9.76 4.67 -13.46
N CYS A 144 -8.65 4.24 -14.02
CA CYS A 144 -7.49 3.75 -13.30
C CYS A 144 -6.21 3.93 -14.15
N MET A 145 -5.07 3.72 -13.51
CA MET A 145 -3.78 3.64 -14.21
C MET A 145 -3.32 2.18 -14.24
N ILE A 146 -3.01 1.67 -15.43
CA ILE A 146 -2.52 0.30 -15.62
C ILE A 146 -1.03 0.34 -15.93
N TYR A 147 -0.25 -0.40 -15.16
CA TYR A 147 1.19 -0.53 -15.33
C TYR A 147 1.52 -1.96 -15.78
N ASN A 148 2.17 -2.07 -16.94
CA ASN A 148 2.78 -3.31 -17.39
C ASN A 148 4.26 -3.30 -17.01
N VAL A 149 4.64 -4.14 -16.08
CA VAL A 149 6.00 -4.15 -15.50
C VAL A 149 7.05 -4.57 -16.53
N ALA A 150 6.71 -5.46 -17.45
CA ALA A 150 7.64 -5.85 -18.53
C ALA A 150 7.97 -4.65 -19.45
N SER A 151 6.96 -3.82 -19.79
CA SER A 151 7.17 -2.60 -20.57
C SER A 151 8.05 -1.61 -19.84
N ILE A 152 7.79 -1.39 -18.54
CA ILE A 152 8.60 -0.49 -17.69
C ILE A 152 10.06 -0.95 -17.66
N LYS A 153 10.31 -2.23 -17.42
CA LYS A 153 11.67 -2.81 -17.44
C LYS A 153 12.39 -2.55 -18.76
N LYS A 154 11.66 -2.70 -19.87
CA LYS A 154 12.17 -2.44 -21.21
C LYS A 154 12.53 -0.97 -21.42
N ASP A 155 11.64 -0.06 -21.05
CA ASP A 155 11.81 1.37 -21.22
C ASP A 155 12.97 1.92 -20.38
N LEU A 156 13.12 1.41 -19.16
CA LEU A 156 14.22 1.76 -18.25
C LEU A 156 15.54 1.04 -18.59
N ARG A 157 15.53 0.06 -19.49
CA ARG A 157 16.69 -0.77 -19.87
C ARG A 157 17.36 -1.52 -18.72
N ILE A 158 16.58 -1.91 -17.70
CA ILE A 158 17.06 -2.59 -16.48
C ILE A 158 16.39 -3.94 -16.25
N HIS A 159 16.21 -4.73 -17.32
CA HIS A 159 15.43 -5.97 -17.31
C HIS A 159 15.79 -6.95 -16.19
N HIS A 160 17.06 -7.22 -15.99
CA HIS A 160 17.53 -8.24 -15.03
C HIS A 160 17.70 -7.70 -13.61
N HIS A 161 17.77 -6.39 -13.44
CA HIS A 161 18.15 -5.74 -12.19
C HIS A 161 17.08 -4.83 -11.61
N PHE A 162 15.90 -4.86 -12.21
CA PHE A 162 14.77 -3.99 -11.81
C PHE A 162 14.46 -4.07 -10.33
N GLN A 163 14.37 -5.29 -9.78
CA GLN A 163 14.10 -5.50 -8.36
C GLN A 163 15.23 -4.97 -7.48
N ASN A 164 16.49 -5.19 -7.87
CA ASN A 164 17.64 -4.68 -7.11
C ASN A 164 17.65 -3.16 -7.07
N VAL A 165 17.35 -2.50 -8.19
CA VAL A 165 17.22 -1.04 -8.26
C VAL A 165 16.10 -0.55 -7.33
N LEU A 166 14.92 -1.21 -7.35
CA LEU A 166 13.81 -0.84 -6.47
C LEU A 166 14.15 -1.03 -4.98
N LEU A 167 14.90 -2.08 -4.62
CA LEU A 167 15.38 -2.26 -3.25
C LEU A 167 16.31 -1.13 -2.81
N LEU A 168 17.06 -0.51 -3.71
CA LEU A 168 17.88 0.67 -3.41
C LEU A 168 17.03 1.93 -3.22
N CYS A 169 15.86 2.02 -3.87
CA CYS A 169 14.93 3.13 -3.67
C CYS A 169 14.22 3.10 -2.30
N GLY A 170 14.25 1.96 -1.62
CA GLY A 170 13.64 1.76 -0.31
C GLY A 170 12.37 0.92 -0.39
N THR A 171 12.22 0.05 0.57
CA THR A 171 11.04 -0.80 0.81
C THR A 171 10.81 -0.87 2.31
N ASP A 172 9.65 -1.36 2.72
CA ASP A 172 9.33 -1.60 4.14
C ASP A 172 10.30 -2.57 4.85
N TYR A 173 11.18 -3.25 4.09
CA TYR A 173 12.16 -4.21 4.61
C TYR A 173 13.57 -3.63 4.77
N LYS A 174 13.80 -2.39 4.31
CA LYS A 174 15.13 -1.80 4.33
C LYS A 174 15.15 -0.57 5.24
N THR A 175 15.91 -0.68 6.32
CA THR A 175 16.32 0.46 7.15
C THR A 175 17.61 1.06 6.58
N GLY A 176 17.65 2.35 6.31
CA GLY A 176 18.86 3.06 5.86
C GLY A 176 18.62 4.08 4.75
N VAL A 177 19.69 4.45 4.05
CA VAL A 177 19.64 5.45 2.98
C VAL A 177 18.85 4.93 1.80
N THR A 178 17.84 5.67 1.40
CA THR A 178 17.04 5.43 0.19
C THR A 178 17.47 6.41 -0.89
N TRP A 179 17.44 5.97 -2.14
CA TRP A 179 17.79 6.79 -3.30
C TRP A 179 16.55 7.01 -4.17
N ASP A 180 16.52 8.13 -4.88
CA ASP A 180 15.57 8.27 -5.99
C ASP A 180 15.90 7.27 -7.11
N ILE A 181 14.92 6.99 -7.95
CA ILE A 181 15.03 5.93 -8.96
C ILE A 181 16.16 6.18 -9.97
N GLN A 182 16.40 7.43 -10.34
CA GLN A 182 17.46 7.77 -11.29
C GLN A 182 18.84 7.52 -10.69
N THR A 183 19.07 8.01 -9.47
CA THR A 183 20.33 7.75 -8.71
C THR A 183 20.54 6.25 -8.50
N ALA A 184 19.48 5.50 -8.18
CA ALA A 184 19.57 4.06 -8.00
C ALA A 184 19.99 3.33 -9.28
N ILE A 185 19.41 3.71 -10.44
CA ILE A 185 19.78 3.16 -11.76
C ILE A 185 21.24 3.49 -12.09
N GLU A 186 21.65 4.73 -11.97
CA GLU A 186 23.03 5.19 -12.28
C GLU A 186 24.05 4.42 -11.44
N ARG A 187 23.84 4.34 -10.13
CA ARG A 187 24.74 3.62 -9.22
C ARG A 187 24.77 2.12 -9.48
N TYR A 188 23.62 1.53 -9.76
CA TYR A 188 23.58 0.11 -10.09
C TYR A 188 24.30 -0.19 -11.40
N THR A 189 24.10 0.62 -12.43
CA THR A 189 24.76 0.48 -13.74
C THR A 189 26.29 0.67 -13.62
N PHE A 190 26.70 1.64 -12.81
CA PHE A 190 28.13 1.86 -12.51
C PHE A 190 28.73 0.63 -11.82
N TYR A 191 28.09 0.13 -10.78
CA TYR A 191 28.54 -1.05 -10.05
C TYR A 191 28.69 -2.27 -10.98
N GLU A 192 27.72 -2.56 -11.84
CA GLU A 192 27.82 -3.65 -12.80
C GLU A 192 28.99 -3.47 -13.77
N SER A 193 29.20 -2.26 -14.27
CA SER A 193 30.30 -1.99 -15.21
C SER A 193 31.69 -2.26 -14.61
N GLU A 194 31.85 -2.05 -13.32
CA GLU A 194 33.10 -2.27 -12.58
C GLU A 194 33.33 -3.74 -12.23
N PHE A 195 32.26 -4.46 -11.87
CA PHE A 195 32.36 -5.84 -11.34
C PHE A 195 32.11 -6.93 -12.41
N SER A 196 31.53 -6.59 -13.56
CA SER A 196 31.38 -7.54 -14.68
C SER A 196 32.64 -7.64 -15.55
N ARG A 197 33.68 -6.86 -15.26
CA ARG A 197 34.98 -6.88 -15.96
C ARG A 197 36.03 -7.77 -15.29
N ASN A 198 35.71 -8.39 -14.18
CA ASN A 198 36.52 -9.37 -13.45
C ASN A 198 35.90 -10.76 -13.52
#